data_b2a2f26a9f18f875a6e303db74c27fa3
#
_entry.id   b2a2f26a9f18f875a6e303db74c27fa3
#
_cell.length_a   1.000
_cell.length_b   1.000
_cell.length_c   1.000
_cell.angle_alpha   90.00
_cell.angle_beta   90.00
_cell.angle_gamma   90.00
#
_symmetry.space_group_name_H-M   'P 1'
#
loop_
_entity.id
_entity.type
_entity.pdbx_description
1 polymer ?
#
loop_
_entity_poly.entity_id
_entity_poly.type
_entity_poly.pdbx_seq_one_letter_code
_entity_poly.pdbx_strand_id
1 'polypeptide(L)'
;LIELTHKNEVCQTYEIYKHCMFMPTEEKFSIKADQLLDDNAVKIFACCNQDMIRGVIVVSFAEQHKMEVVGIAVDLSARDKGIGSYMINQVIKDYGLLYVSAETDNDAVGFYRKNGFSITEFPKTYDDETVIRYKCELTI
;
A
#
# COMPACT_ATOMS: atom_id res chain seq x y z
N LEU A 1 13.18 5.70 -2.12
CA LEU A 1 12.13 5.70 -1.09
C LEU A 1 12.68 6.19 0.24
N ILE A 2 11.85 6.89 0.99
CA ILE A 2 12.18 7.40 2.32
C ILE A 2 11.25 6.71 3.32
N GLU A 3 11.83 6.09 4.36
CA GLU A 3 11.02 5.49 5.43
C GLU A 3 10.48 6.59 6.34
N LEU A 4 9.17 6.55 6.62
CA LEU A 4 8.51 7.48 7.52
C LEU A 4 8.34 6.82 8.88
N THR A 5 8.95 7.41 9.92
CA THR A 5 8.99 6.83 11.27
C THR A 5 8.27 7.67 12.31
N HIS A 6 7.87 8.89 11.97
CA HIS A 6 7.21 9.81 12.87
C HIS A 6 5.78 10.12 12.41
N LYS A 7 4.87 10.26 13.38
CA LYS A 7 3.45 10.50 13.09
C LYS A 7 3.23 11.74 12.21
N ASN A 8 3.95 12.83 12.45
CA ASN A 8 3.80 14.04 11.64
C ASN A 8 4.14 13.80 10.18
N GLU A 9 5.17 13.01 9.92
CA GLU A 9 5.56 12.65 8.55
C GLU A 9 4.46 11.81 7.87
N VAL A 10 3.93 10.84 8.61
CA VAL A 10 2.87 9.98 8.07
C VAL A 10 1.61 10.80 7.79
N CYS A 11 1.21 11.68 8.70
CA CYS A 11 0.02 12.50 8.53
C CYS A 11 0.12 13.44 7.33
N GLN A 12 1.31 13.84 6.91
CA GLN A 12 1.52 14.64 5.71
C GLN A 12 1.17 13.89 4.42
N THR A 13 1.03 12.57 4.47
CA THR A 13 0.67 11.76 3.29
C THR A 13 -0.83 11.63 3.11
N TYR A 14 -1.65 12.21 3.96
CA TYR A 14 -3.11 12.00 3.95
C TYR A 14 -3.74 12.30 2.59
N GLU A 15 -3.40 13.41 1.97
CA GLU A 15 -4.01 13.82 0.70
C GLU A 15 -3.77 12.81 -0.42
N ILE A 16 -2.71 12.01 -0.31
CA ILE A 16 -2.39 10.93 -1.24
C ILE A 16 -3.03 9.62 -0.77
N TYR A 17 -2.79 9.24 0.49
CA TYR A 17 -3.22 7.95 1.03
C TYR A 17 -4.74 7.82 1.11
N LYS A 18 -5.48 8.92 1.24
CA LYS A 18 -6.95 8.89 1.31
C LYS A 18 -7.59 8.19 0.12
N HIS A 19 -6.92 8.16 -1.03
CA HIS A 19 -7.44 7.52 -2.23
C HIS A 19 -7.47 5.99 -2.14
N CYS A 20 -6.80 5.38 -1.17
CA CYS A 20 -6.90 3.96 -0.91
C CYS A 20 -7.65 3.63 0.39
N MET A 21 -8.30 4.59 1.00
CA MET A 21 -9.12 4.41 2.21
C MET A 21 -10.61 4.43 1.87
N PHE A 22 -11.38 3.67 2.65
CA PHE A 22 -12.85 3.71 2.57
C PHE A 22 -13.36 4.87 3.42
N MET A 23 -14.14 5.78 2.79
CA MET A 23 -14.73 6.96 3.45
C MET A 23 -13.70 7.72 4.31
N PRO A 24 -12.62 8.23 3.70
CA PRO A 24 -11.50 8.79 4.46
C PRO A 24 -11.84 10.10 5.15
N THR A 25 -11.28 10.27 6.37
CA THR A 25 -11.22 11.56 7.08
C THR A 25 -9.83 11.71 7.68
N GLU A 26 -9.41 12.93 7.96
CA GLU A 26 -8.11 13.17 8.61
C GLU A 26 -8.06 12.49 9.98
N GLU A 27 -9.16 12.50 10.72
CA GLU A 27 -9.25 11.85 12.03
C GLU A 27 -9.04 10.34 11.93
N LYS A 28 -9.71 9.68 10.98
CA LYS A 28 -9.54 8.24 10.75
C LYS A 28 -8.10 7.92 10.35
N PHE A 29 -7.49 8.75 9.53
CA PHE A 29 -6.11 8.55 9.11
C PHE A 29 -5.14 8.74 10.28
N SER A 30 -5.38 9.72 11.13
CA SER A 30 -4.56 9.95 12.33
C SER A 30 -4.57 8.72 13.25
N ILE A 31 -5.73 8.13 13.47
CA ILE A 31 -5.86 6.90 14.26
C ILE A 31 -5.12 5.74 13.59
N LYS A 32 -5.30 5.59 12.29
CA LYS A 32 -4.62 4.55 11.51
C LYS A 32 -3.11 4.71 11.56
N ALA A 33 -2.61 5.94 11.48
CA ALA A 33 -1.19 6.23 11.55
C ALA A 33 -0.58 5.76 12.88
N ASP A 34 -1.27 6.00 14.00
CA ASP A 34 -0.84 5.51 15.30
C ASP A 34 -0.76 3.97 15.32
N GLN A 35 -1.77 3.30 14.79
CA GLN A 35 -1.81 1.85 14.74
C GLN A 35 -0.67 1.27 13.89
N LEU A 36 -0.42 1.87 12.74
CA LEU A 36 0.64 1.42 11.83
C LEU A 36 2.02 1.62 12.45
N LEU A 37 2.25 2.77 13.09
CA LEU A 37 3.54 3.07 13.71
C LEU A 37 3.81 2.23 14.96
N ASP A 38 2.77 1.75 15.64
CA ASP A 38 2.90 0.86 16.80
C ASP A 38 3.18 -0.59 16.41
N ASP A 39 2.96 -0.97 15.17
CA ASP A 39 3.19 -2.34 14.70
C ASP A 39 4.61 -2.50 14.20
N ASN A 40 5.41 -3.30 14.90
CA ASN A 40 6.82 -3.51 14.56
C ASN A 40 7.04 -4.20 13.20
N ALA A 41 6.04 -4.90 12.68
CA ALA A 41 6.13 -5.55 11.37
C ALA A 41 5.83 -4.59 10.22
N VAL A 42 5.26 -3.42 10.51
CA VAL A 42 4.82 -2.47 9.49
C VAL A 42 5.88 -1.41 9.23
N LYS A 43 6.09 -1.09 7.95
CA LYS A 43 6.92 0.03 7.52
C LYS A 43 6.14 0.88 6.52
N ILE A 44 6.40 2.18 6.55
CA ILE A 44 5.75 3.16 5.69
C ILE A 44 6.84 3.88 4.91
N PHE A 45 6.71 3.91 3.58
CA PHE A 45 7.68 4.58 2.71
C PHE A 45 6.98 5.61 1.85
N ALA A 46 7.66 6.72 1.63
CA ALA A 46 7.23 7.76 0.69
C ALA A 46 8.17 7.81 -0.51
N CYS A 47 7.59 8.01 -1.69
CA CYS A 47 8.32 8.30 -2.91
C CYS A 47 8.24 9.79 -3.15
N CYS A 48 9.39 10.47 -3.18
CA CYS A 48 9.47 11.92 -3.32
C CYS A 48 10.15 12.30 -4.64
N ASN A 49 9.70 13.40 -5.23
CA ASN A 49 10.29 14.01 -6.41
C ASN A 49 10.25 15.53 -6.23
N GLN A 50 11.40 16.19 -6.36
CA GLN A 50 11.54 17.65 -6.18
C GLN A 50 10.98 18.09 -4.82
N ASP A 51 11.35 17.38 -3.75
CA ASP A 51 10.93 17.63 -2.37
C ASP A 51 9.42 17.50 -2.13
N MET A 52 8.68 16.95 -3.09
CA MET A 52 7.25 16.69 -2.95
C MET A 52 6.96 15.20 -2.90
N ILE A 53 6.06 14.79 -2.00
CA ILE A 53 5.62 13.40 -1.91
C ILE A 53 4.72 13.11 -3.11
N ARG A 54 5.06 12.04 -3.85
CA ARG A 54 4.30 11.60 -5.03
C ARG A 54 3.61 10.26 -4.83
N GLY A 55 4.07 9.49 -3.86
CA GLY A 55 3.46 8.20 -3.56
C GLY A 55 3.77 7.78 -2.15
N VAL A 56 2.97 6.86 -1.64
CA VAL A 56 3.15 6.26 -0.31
C VAL A 56 2.79 4.79 -0.38
N ILE A 57 3.60 3.96 0.27
CA ILE A 57 3.34 2.52 0.38
C ILE A 57 3.48 2.10 1.83
N VAL A 58 2.51 1.34 2.30
CA VAL A 58 2.50 0.75 3.64
C VAL A 58 2.61 -0.76 3.48
N VAL A 59 3.59 -1.35 4.12
CA VAL A 59 3.88 -2.79 3.97
C VAL A 59 4.02 -3.46 5.33
N SER A 60 3.70 -4.74 5.37
CA SER A 60 3.89 -5.57 6.56
C SER A 60 4.89 -6.70 6.26
N PHE A 61 5.88 -6.86 7.14
CA PHE A 61 6.91 -7.90 7.06
C PHE A 61 6.71 -8.91 8.18
N ALA A 62 5.54 -9.54 8.27
CA ALA A 62 5.26 -10.52 9.32
C ALA A 62 6.12 -11.77 9.22
N GLU A 63 6.61 -12.11 8.03
CA GLU A 63 7.48 -13.26 7.79
C GLU A 63 8.74 -12.82 7.04
N GLN A 64 9.83 -13.56 7.25
CA GLN A 64 11.10 -13.27 6.58
C GLN A 64 10.97 -13.45 5.06
N HIS A 65 11.54 -12.52 4.29
CA HIS A 65 11.51 -12.48 2.82
C HIS A 65 10.12 -12.41 2.19
N LYS A 66 9.10 -12.10 2.99
CA LYS A 66 7.72 -11.93 2.52
C LYS A 66 7.18 -10.57 2.93
N MET A 67 6.38 -9.98 2.07
CA MET A 67 5.77 -8.68 2.28
C MET A 67 4.29 -8.73 1.91
N GLU A 68 3.46 -8.12 2.75
CA GLU A 68 2.09 -7.78 2.37
C GLU A 68 2.00 -6.29 2.11
N VAL A 69 1.45 -5.89 0.97
CA VAL A 69 1.13 -4.49 0.71
C VAL A 69 -0.18 -4.17 1.41
N VAL A 70 -0.11 -3.39 2.48
CA VAL A 70 -1.27 -3.00 3.29
C VAL A 70 -2.01 -1.84 2.62
N GLY A 71 -1.27 -0.93 2.02
CA GLY A 71 -1.84 0.19 1.27
C GLY A 71 -0.81 0.78 0.34
N ILE A 72 -1.28 1.27 -0.81
CA ILE A 72 -0.43 1.94 -1.78
C ILE A 72 -1.26 3.01 -2.48
N ALA A 73 -0.71 4.20 -2.58
CA ALA A 73 -1.39 5.30 -3.25
C ALA A 73 -0.38 6.21 -3.96
N VAL A 74 -0.80 6.78 -5.07
CA VAL A 74 0.01 7.69 -5.88
C VAL A 74 -0.78 8.98 -6.05
N ASP A 75 -0.08 10.12 -5.93
CA ASP A 75 -0.67 11.43 -6.16
C ASP A 75 -1.35 11.46 -7.54
N LEU A 76 -2.54 12.06 -7.59
CA LEU A 76 -3.33 12.11 -8.84
C LEU A 76 -2.56 12.71 -10.01
N SER A 77 -1.76 13.76 -9.75
CA SER A 77 -0.97 14.42 -10.78
C SER A 77 0.21 13.58 -11.28
N ALA A 78 0.56 12.52 -10.56
CA ALA A 78 1.71 11.66 -10.86
C ALA A 78 1.32 10.24 -11.25
N ARG A 79 0.03 9.97 -11.48
CA ARG A 79 -0.44 8.64 -11.91
C ARG A 79 -0.02 8.34 -13.34
N ASP A 80 -0.01 7.05 -13.68
CA ASP A 80 0.38 6.51 -14.99
C ASP A 80 1.85 6.79 -15.36
N LYS A 81 2.70 7.07 -14.36
CA LYS A 81 4.13 7.28 -14.54
C LYS A 81 4.98 6.18 -13.92
N GLY A 82 4.36 5.07 -13.52
CA GLY A 82 5.05 3.91 -12.97
C GLY A 82 5.51 4.05 -11.51
N ILE A 83 5.00 5.03 -10.77
CA ILE A 83 5.42 5.26 -9.38
C ILE A 83 5.02 4.10 -8.47
N GLY A 84 3.80 3.59 -8.60
CA GLY A 84 3.35 2.45 -7.80
C GLY A 84 4.21 1.22 -8.02
N SER A 85 4.48 0.89 -9.29
CA SER A 85 5.36 -0.21 -9.66
C SER A 85 6.78 0.00 -9.13
N TYR A 86 7.29 1.21 -9.24
CA TYR A 86 8.61 1.58 -8.72
C TYR A 86 8.71 1.33 -7.22
N MET A 87 7.69 1.76 -6.46
CA MET A 87 7.70 1.59 -5.01
C MET A 87 7.74 0.11 -4.61
N ILE A 88 6.90 -0.72 -5.22
CA ILE A 88 6.89 -2.16 -4.93
C ILE A 88 8.25 -2.79 -5.28
N ASN A 89 8.76 -2.50 -6.47
CA ASN A 89 10.02 -3.09 -6.92
C ASN A 89 11.21 -2.65 -6.07
N GLN A 90 11.19 -1.40 -5.61
CA GLN A 90 12.28 -0.90 -4.78
C GLN A 90 12.30 -1.58 -3.41
N VAL A 91 11.13 -1.81 -2.79
CA VAL A 91 11.06 -2.53 -1.52
C VAL A 91 11.49 -3.98 -1.71
N ILE A 92 11.05 -4.63 -2.78
CA ILE A 92 11.48 -6.00 -3.11
C ILE A 92 13.00 -6.08 -3.15
N LYS A 93 13.63 -5.15 -3.85
CA LYS A 93 15.08 -5.12 -4.02
C LYS A 93 15.80 -4.84 -2.70
N ASP A 94 15.36 -3.82 -1.97
CA ASP A 94 16.04 -3.38 -0.75
C ASP A 94 15.98 -4.42 0.37
N TYR A 95 14.93 -5.22 0.41
CA TYR A 95 14.73 -6.23 1.46
C TYR A 95 14.94 -7.67 1.01
N GLY A 96 15.34 -7.86 -0.25
CA GLY A 96 15.59 -9.21 -0.78
C GLY A 96 14.37 -10.12 -0.70
N LEU A 97 13.21 -9.59 -1.08
CA LEU A 97 11.95 -10.31 -0.93
C LEU A 97 11.79 -11.42 -1.97
N LEU A 98 11.13 -12.50 -1.57
CA LEU A 98 10.83 -13.66 -2.42
C LEU A 98 9.35 -13.81 -2.71
N TYR A 99 8.49 -13.09 -1.95
CA TYR A 99 7.04 -13.19 -2.09
C TYR A 99 6.39 -11.88 -1.65
N VAL A 100 5.41 -11.43 -2.44
CA VAL A 100 4.63 -10.24 -2.15
C VAL A 100 3.15 -10.58 -2.31
N SER A 101 2.33 -10.15 -1.35
CA SER A 101 0.89 -10.31 -1.44
C SER A 101 0.16 -9.00 -1.19
N ALA A 102 -1.08 -8.94 -1.63
CA ALA A 102 -1.99 -7.84 -1.36
C ALA A 102 -3.43 -8.34 -1.46
N GLU A 103 -4.33 -7.70 -0.73
CA GLU A 103 -5.76 -7.88 -0.91
C GLU A 103 -6.34 -6.56 -1.42
N THR A 104 -7.15 -6.60 -2.46
CA THR A 104 -7.66 -5.39 -3.09
C THR A 104 -9.08 -5.55 -3.63
N ASP A 105 -9.64 -4.46 -4.13
CA ASP A 105 -10.97 -4.40 -4.72
C ASP A 105 -10.91 -4.43 -6.26
N ASN A 106 -12.09 -4.37 -6.87
CA ASN A 106 -12.22 -4.39 -8.32
C ASN A 106 -11.58 -3.18 -9.00
N ASP A 107 -11.53 -2.04 -8.32
CA ASP A 107 -10.98 -0.81 -8.91
C ASP A 107 -9.44 -0.84 -8.98
N ALA A 108 -8.80 -1.50 -8.03
CA ALA A 108 -7.33 -1.53 -7.92
C ALA A 108 -6.69 -2.82 -8.42
N VAL A 109 -7.46 -3.90 -8.65
CA VAL A 109 -6.89 -5.20 -9.03
C VAL A 109 -6.10 -5.12 -10.35
N GLY A 110 -6.50 -4.25 -11.27
CA GLY A 110 -5.81 -4.07 -12.55
C GLY A 110 -4.35 -3.66 -12.39
N PHE A 111 -4.05 -2.83 -11.38
CA PHE A 111 -2.68 -2.45 -11.08
C PHE A 111 -1.82 -3.67 -10.74
N TYR A 112 -2.33 -4.57 -9.88
CA TYR A 112 -1.58 -5.77 -9.50
C TYR A 112 -1.45 -6.75 -10.67
N ARG A 113 -2.52 -6.91 -11.45
CA ARG A 113 -2.48 -7.76 -12.65
C ARG A 113 -1.41 -7.28 -13.62
N LYS A 114 -1.35 -5.97 -13.87
CA LYS A 114 -0.38 -5.37 -14.77
C LYS A 114 1.07 -5.57 -14.28
N ASN A 115 1.26 -5.68 -12.97
CA ASN A 115 2.57 -5.88 -12.37
C ASN A 115 2.94 -7.36 -12.18
N GLY A 116 2.21 -8.27 -12.82
CA GLY A 116 2.58 -9.68 -12.86
C GLY A 116 2.07 -10.51 -11.69
N PHE A 117 1.20 -9.97 -10.85
CA PHE A 117 0.62 -10.72 -9.74
C PHE A 117 -0.42 -11.72 -10.24
N SER A 118 -0.44 -12.90 -9.62
CA SER A 118 -1.52 -13.87 -9.80
C SER A 118 -2.72 -13.43 -8.98
N ILE A 119 -3.91 -13.47 -9.58
CA ILE A 119 -5.13 -12.93 -8.97
C ILE A 119 -6.10 -14.06 -8.65
N THR A 120 -6.62 -14.09 -7.42
CA THR A 120 -7.66 -15.02 -7.00
C THR A 120 -8.82 -14.22 -6.42
N GLU A 121 -10.01 -14.42 -6.98
CA GLU A 121 -11.23 -13.80 -6.46
C GLU A 121 -11.72 -14.55 -5.23
N PHE A 122 -12.28 -13.82 -4.27
CA PHE A 122 -12.97 -14.44 -3.14
C PHE A 122 -14.09 -13.53 -2.63
N PRO A 123 -15.18 -14.11 -2.10
CA PRO A 123 -16.23 -13.30 -1.49
C PRO A 123 -15.84 -12.90 -0.07
N LYS A 124 -16.19 -11.67 0.33
CA LYS A 124 -16.00 -11.20 1.70
C LYS A 124 -17.26 -10.47 2.15
N THR A 125 -17.74 -10.84 3.33
CA THR A 125 -18.96 -10.26 3.89
C THR A 125 -18.60 -9.21 4.93
N TYR A 126 -19.13 -8.00 4.72
CA TYR A 126 -19.06 -6.89 5.66
C TYR A 126 -20.48 -6.58 6.09
N ASP A 127 -20.76 -6.65 7.40
CA ASP A 127 -22.11 -6.56 7.93
C ASP A 127 -23.01 -7.56 7.18
N ASP A 128 -24.05 -7.16 6.49
CA ASP A 128 -24.91 -8.07 5.73
C ASP A 128 -24.66 -8.03 4.22
N GLU A 129 -23.58 -7.39 3.81
CA GLU A 129 -23.25 -7.21 2.39
C GLU A 129 -22.04 -8.04 1.99
N THR A 130 -22.17 -8.81 0.90
CA THR A 130 -21.08 -9.60 0.35
C THR A 130 -20.52 -8.93 -0.90
N VAL A 131 -19.23 -8.71 -0.92
CA VAL A 131 -18.51 -8.13 -2.06
C VAL A 131 -17.41 -9.07 -2.52
N ILE A 132 -17.00 -8.95 -3.78
CA ILE A 132 -15.87 -9.69 -4.31
C ILE A 132 -14.59 -8.92 -4.03
N ARG A 133 -13.64 -9.61 -3.41
CA ARG A 133 -12.28 -9.12 -3.16
C ARG A 133 -11.30 -9.96 -3.96
N TYR A 134 -10.09 -9.47 -4.08
CA TYR A 134 -9.05 -10.12 -4.88
C TYR A 134 -7.79 -10.30 -4.05
N LYS A 135 -7.31 -11.54 -4.00
CA LYS A 135 -5.99 -11.82 -3.46
C LYS A 135 -4.97 -11.79 -4.59
N CYS A 136 -3.94 -10.98 -4.39
CA CYS A 136 -2.89 -10.77 -5.38
C CYS A 136 -1.58 -11.32 -4.82
N GLU A 137 -0.90 -12.16 -5.58
CA GLU A 137 0.32 -12.82 -5.13
C GLU A 137 1.39 -12.76 -6.21
N LEU A 138 2.62 -12.44 -5.79
CA LEU A 138 3.78 -12.39 -6.67
C LEU A 138 4.91 -13.21 -6.03
N THR A 139 5.35 -14.25 -6.72
CA THR A 139 6.54 -15.02 -6.33
C THR A 139 7.72 -14.54 -7.18
N ILE A 140 8.79 -14.18 -6.51
CA ILE A 140 9.98 -13.62 -7.16
C ILE A 140 10.89 -14.75 -7.66
#